data_ae493bd7ffb6854aad570b4efd19cf54
#
_entry.id   ae493bd7ffb6854aad570b4efd19cf54
#
_cell.length_a   1.000
_cell.length_b   1.000
_cell.length_c   1.000
_cell.angle_alpha   90.00
_cell.angle_beta   90.00
_cell.angle_gamma   90.00
#
_symmetry.space_group_name_H-M   'P 1'
#
loop_
_entity.id
_entity.type
_entity.pdbx_description
1 polymer ?
#
loop_
_entity_poly.entity_id
_entity_poly.type
_entity_poly.pdbx_seq_one_letter_code
_entity_poly.pdbx_strand_id
1 'polypeptide(L)'
;MKICRFNEDRLGIVVDGTIRDITDIQNEIRSNARYDMLGDAVIAALPEYRDKMEAAAAAAPGIAVEDVSLLPPIARQCKTMAAPVNYEAHVAEMAAQPHITGEDKGPSRPPGIQNQGIFLKANSAVVGPGEGVAIRFPDRRNDHEVEFVIIIGKTGSRIKKEDAMDYVAGYTL
;
A
#
# COMPACT_ATOMS: atom_id res chain seq x y z
N MET A 1 -4.29 11.48 9.85
CA MET A 1 -5.53 11.00 9.18
C MET A 1 -5.34 9.54 8.79
N LYS A 2 -6.33 8.67 9.03
CA LYS A 2 -6.32 7.27 8.60
C LYS A 2 -7.47 7.09 7.59
N ILE A 3 -7.14 6.84 6.33
CA ILE A 3 -8.13 6.65 5.26
C ILE A 3 -8.35 5.16 4.96
N CYS A 4 -9.54 4.82 4.51
CA CYS A 4 -9.89 3.49 4.03
C CYS A 4 -10.78 3.59 2.79
N ARG A 5 -10.82 2.51 2.01
CA ARG A 5 -11.83 2.31 0.97
C ARG A 5 -12.73 1.16 1.37
N PHE A 6 -14.00 1.22 1.01
CA PHE A 6 -14.99 0.22 1.42
C PHE A 6 -16.16 0.09 0.45
N ASN A 7 -16.83 -1.03 0.52
CA ASN A 7 -17.99 -1.39 -0.30
C ASN A 7 -17.74 -1.18 -1.82
N GLU A 8 -18.61 -0.43 -2.51
CA GLU A 8 -18.54 -0.14 -3.95
C GLU A 8 -17.58 1.03 -4.26
N ASP A 9 -16.36 1.02 -3.75
CA ASP A 9 -15.35 2.06 -3.95
C ASP A 9 -15.64 3.40 -3.24
N ARG A 10 -16.26 3.36 -2.07
CA ARG A 10 -16.44 4.52 -1.21
C ARG A 10 -15.16 4.87 -0.47
N LEU A 11 -14.97 6.14 -0.14
CA LEU A 11 -13.84 6.63 0.63
C LEU A 11 -14.27 7.02 2.04
N GLY A 12 -13.50 6.62 3.05
CA GLY A 12 -13.74 6.95 4.44
C GLY A 12 -12.50 7.38 5.20
N ILE A 13 -12.74 8.10 6.29
CA ILE A 13 -11.73 8.34 7.32
C ILE A 13 -12.12 7.55 8.57
N VAL A 14 -11.14 6.84 9.15
CA VAL A 14 -11.35 6.10 10.40
C VAL A 14 -11.08 7.05 11.58
N VAL A 15 -12.11 7.27 12.39
CA VAL A 15 -12.08 8.06 13.62
C VAL A 15 -12.69 7.23 14.75
N ASP A 16 -11.96 7.04 15.83
CA ASP A 16 -12.40 6.31 17.03
C ASP A 16 -13.04 4.93 16.71
N GLY A 17 -12.38 4.19 15.80
CA GLY A 17 -12.81 2.85 15.40
C GLY A 17 -14.02 2.80 14.45
N THR A 18 -14.54 3.96 14.03
CA THR A 18 -15.64 4.06 13.07
C THR A 18 -15.21 4.71 11.76
N ILE A 19 -15.88 4.36 10.68
CA ILE A 19 -15.65 4.95 9.37
C ILE A 19 -16.58 6.16 9.20
N ARG A 20 -16.01 7.29 8.82
CA ARG A 20 -16.71 8.50 8.41
C ARG A 20 -16.65 8.58 6.89
N ASP A 21 -17.80 8.45 6.26
CA ASP A 21 -17.90 8.47 4.80
C ASP A 21 -17.64 9.87 4.26
N ILE A 22 -16.68 9.96 3.34
CA ILE A 22 -16.31 11.19 2.63
C ILE A 22 -16.28 10.97 1.11
N THR A 23 -17.11 10.08 0.60
CA THR A 23 -17.15 9.71 -0.82
C THR A 23 -17.41 10.91 -1.72
N ASP A 24 -18.15 11.92 -1.27
CA ASP A 24 -18.37 13.14 -2.05
C ASP A 24 -17.07 13.88 -2.35
N ILE A 25 -16.13 13.89 -1.41
CA ILE A 25 -14.79 14.47 -1.63
C ILE A 25 -13.99 13.66 -2.64
N GLN A 26 -14.08 12.33 -2.59
CA GLN A 26 -13.47 11.45 -3.60
C GLN A 26 -14.00 11.76 -4.99
N ASN A 27 -15.32 11.92 -5.12
CA ASN A 27 -15.98 12.22 -6.39
C ASN A 27 -15.55 13.60 -6.93
N GLU A 28 -15.48 14.61 -6.07
CA GLU A 28 -14.97 15.94 -6.43
C GLU A 28 -13.54 15.86 -6.96
N ILE A 29 -12.63 15.20 -6.25
CA ILE A 29 -11.22 15.03 -6.67
C ILE A 29 -11.15 14.35 -8.05
N ARG A 30 -11.92 13.29 -8.24
CA ARG A 30 -11.93 12.54 -9.50
C ARG A 30 -12.52 13.35 -10.65
N SER A 31 -13.54 14.15 -10.40
CA SER A 31 -14.14 15.01 -11.43
C SER A 31 -13.24 16.18 -11.84
N ASN A 32 -12.37 16.64 -10.94
CA ASN A 32 -11.41 17.72 -11.21
C ASN A 32 -10.14 17.23 -11.92
N ALA A 33 -9.92 15.92 -12.00
CA ALA A 33 -8.81 15.35 -12.73
C ALA A 33 -8.94 15.64 -14.23
N ARG A 34 -7.94 16.29 -14.83
CA ARG A 34 -7.99 16.73 -16.24
C ARG A 34 -8.02 15.57 -17.24
N TYR A 35 -7.53 14.40 -16.85
CA TYR A 35 -7.46 13.18 -17.65
C TYR A 35 -7.18 11.98 -16.74
N ASP A 36 -7.32 10.79 -17.27
CA ASP A 36 -7.04 9.55 -16.55
C ASP A 36 -5.59 9.50 -16.10
N MET A 37 -5.36 9.77 -14.82
CA MET A 37 -4.02 9.72 -14.24
C MET A 37 -3.53 8.27 -14.13
N LEU A 38 -2.25 8.07 -14.38
CA LEU A 38 -1.55 6.85 -13.99
C LEU A 38 -1.31 6.90 -12.48
N GLY A 39 -2.20 6.28 -11.72
CA GLY A 39 -2.17 6.27 -10.27
C GLY A 39 -3.48 6.69 -9.64
N ASP A 40 -3.48 6.80 -8.33
CA ASP A 40 -4.66 7.13 -7.54
C ASP A 40 -4.80 8.65 -7.37
N ALA A 41 -5.85 9.23 -7.94
CA ALA A 41 -6.10 10.67 -7.89
C ALA A 41 -6.32 11.17 -6.45
N VAL A 42 -6.96 10.35 -5.59
CA VAL A 42 -7.19 10.71 -4.18
C VAL A 42 -5.86 10.79 -3.43
N ILE A 43 -4.98 9.80 -3.62
CA ILE A 43 -3.65 9.80 -2.98
C ILE A 43 -2.82 10.99 -3.45
N ALA A 44 -2.84 11.32 -4.73
CA ALA A 44 -2.12 12.47 -5.27
C ALA A 44 -2.64 13.81 -4.73
N ALA A 45 -3.94 13.90 -4.46
CA ALA A 45 -4.60 15.11 -3.96
C ALA A 45 -4.56 15.28 -2.43
N LEU A 46 -4.09 14.27 -1.67
CA LEU A 46 -4.09 14.30 -0.21
C LEU A 46 -3.52 15.59 0.40
N PRO A 47 -2.39 16.15 -0.07
CA PRO A 47 -1.85 17.38 0.51
C PRO A 47 -2.79 18.58 0.39
N GLU A 48 -3.53 18.66 -0.71
CA GLU A 48 -4.45 19.78 -1.00
C GLU A 48 -5.79 19.61 -0.29
N TYR A 49 -6.30 18.38 -0.21
CA TYR A 49 -7.65 18.09 0.29
C TYR A 49 -7.71 17.65 1.75
N ARG A 50 -6.58 17.52 2.45
CA ARG A 50 -6.51 17.01 3.83
C ARG A 50 -7.50 17.67 4.76
N ASP A 51 -7.47 19.00 4.87
CA ASP A 51 -8.31 19.75 5.81
C ASP A 51 -9.79 19.62 5.46
N LYS A 52 -10.12 19.61 4.17
CA LYS A 52 -11.49 19.39 3.69
C LYS A 52 -11.99 17.97 3.99
N MET A 53 -11.14 16.97 3.85
CA MET A 53 -11.45 15.59 4.21
C MET A 53 -11.70 15.43 5.71
N GLU A 54 -10.86 16.03 6.55
CA GLU A 54 -11.00 15.98 8.00
C GLU A 54 -12.26 16.71 8.48
N ALA A 55 -12.59 17.86 7.89
CA ALA A 55 -13.82 18.58 8.17
C ALA A 55 -15.08 17.78 7.77
N ALA A 56 -15.06 17.17 6.59
CA ALA A 56 -16.16 16.32 6.12
C ALA A 56 -16.35 15.09 7.04
N ALA A 57 -15.26 14.47 7.45
CA ALA A 57 -15.31 13.33 8.37
C ALA A 57 -15.84 13.71 9.76
N ALA A 58 -15.53 14.90 10.25
CA ALA A 58 -16.07 15.38 11.52
C ALA A 58 -17.59 15.58 11.50
N ALA A 59 -18.16 15.91 10.33
CA ALA A 59 -19.59 16.10 10.14
C ALA A 59 -20.36 14.80 9.81
N ALA A 60 -19.67 13.77 9.31
CA ALA A 60 -20.30 12.53 8.87
C ALA A 60 -20.67 11.60 10.05
N PRO A 61 -21.77 10.83 9.96
CA PRO A 61 -22.08 9.79 10.93
C PRO A 61 -21.02 8.67 10.91
N GLY A 62 -20.81 8.00 12.05
CA GLY A 62 -19.94 6.83 12.15
C GLY A 62 -20.59 5.58 11.57
N ILE A 63 -19.83 4.80 10.81
CA ILE A 63 -20.19 3.48 10.32
C ILE A 63 -19.24 2.48 11.00
N ALA A 64 -19.76 1.41 11.57
CA ALA A 64 -18.91 0.39 12.19
C ALA A 64 -18.06 -0.32 11.12
N VAL A 65 -16.81 -0.64 11.46
CA VAL A 65 -15.90 -1.29 10.51
C VAL A 65 -16.39 -2.67 10.10
N GLU A 66 -17.04 -3.38 11.01
CA GLU A 66 -17.65 -4.70 10.79
C GLU A 66 -18.87 -4.68 9.86
N ASP A 67 -19.49 -3.52 9.66
CA ASP A 67 -20.65 -3.36 8.77
C ASP A 67 -20.28 -3.11 7.31
N VAL A 68 -18.99 -3.08 6.99
CA VAL A 68 -18.50 -2.79 5.63
C VAL A 68 -17.49 -3.82 5.14
N SER A 69 -17.40 -3.95 3.82
CA SER A 69 -16.32 -4.68 3.16
C SER A 69 -15.17 -3.72 2.86
N LEU A 70 -14.04 -3.89 3.57
CA LEU A 70 -12.85 -3.09 3.31
C LEU A 70 -12.18 -3.52 2.00
N LEU A 71 -11.79 -2.54 1.21
CA LEU A 71 -11.07 -2.70 -0.06
C LEU A 71 -9.57 -2.36 0.11
N PRO A 72 -8.71 -2.67 -0.89
CA PRO A 72 -7.35 -2.18 -0.90
C PRO A 72 -7.31 -0.66 -0.69
N PRO A 73 -6.36 -0.13 0.11
CA PRO A 73 -6.34 1.30 0.43
C PRO A 73 -6.10 2.20 -0.78
N ILE A 74 -5.52 1.65 -1.85
CA ILE A 74 -5.24 2.35 -3.10
C ILE A 74 -6.16 1.79 -4.19
N ALA A 75 -6.97 2.65 -4.80
CA ALA A 75 -7.90 2.24 -5.85
C ALA A 75 -7.20 1.88 -7.16
N ARG A 76 -6.15 2.62 -7.49
CA ARG A 76 -5.45 2.49 -8.77
C ARG A 76 -3.95 2.73 -8.58
N GLN A 77 -3.21 1.68 -8.27
CA GLN A 77 -1.76 1.75 -8.19
C GLN A 77 -1.11 1.74 -9.57
N CYS A 78 -0.14 2.62 -9.77
CA CYS A 78 0.70 2.63 -10.97
C CYS A 78 1.67 1.46 -10.99
N LYS A 79 2.36 1.25 -9.87
CA LYS A 79 3.35 0.17 -9.68
C LYS A 79 3.27 -0.34 -8.25
N THR A 80 3.34 -1.66 -8.11
CA THR A 80 3.60 -2.33 -6.84
C THR A 80 4.99 -2.95 -6.91
N MET A 81 5.85 -2.55 -5.97
CA MET A 81 7.26 -2.94 -5.97
C MET A 81 7.65 -3.46 -4.59
N ALA A 82 8.59 -4.37 -4.53
CA ALA A 82 9.14 -4.87 -3.28
C ALA A 82 10.67 -4.95 -3.31
N ALA A 83 11.28 -4.84 -2.14
CA ALA A 83 12.71 -5.04 -1.92
C ALA A 83 12.91 -6.46 -1.36
N PRO A 84 13.72 -7.32 -2.00
CA PRO A 84 13.95 -8.68 -1.51
C PRO A 84 14.82 -8.65 -0.26
N VAL A 85 14.44 -9.44 0.75
CA VAL A 85 15.23 -9.70 1.97
C VAL A 85 15.82 -8.42 2.58
N ASN A 86 14.96 -7.47 2.95
CA ASN A 86 15.39 -6.14 3.38
C ASN A 86 15.24 -5.88 4.90
N TYR A 87 14.74 -6.85 5.67
CA TYR A 87 14.66 -6.79 7.13
C TYR A 87 15.83 -7.57 7.75
N GLU A 88 16.50 -6.99 8.75
CA GLU A 88 17.66 -7.64 9.42
C GLU A 88 17.29 -9.00 10.01
N ALA A 89 16.11 -9.12 10.64
CA ALA A 89 15.64 -10.39 11.18
C ALA A 89 15.45 -11.45 10.09
N HIS A 90 14.90 -11.06 8.93
CA HIS A 90 14.73 -11.97 7.79
C HIS A 90 16.08 -12.41 7.18
N VAL A 91 17.06 -11.50 7.13
CA VAL A 91 18.44 -11.83 6.73
C VAL A 91 19.02 -12.92 7.64
N ALA A 92 18.87 -12.77 8.96
CA ALA A 92 19.35 -13.73 9.93
C ALA A 92 18.64 -15.09 9.83
N GLU A 93 17.31 -15.08 9.62
CA GLU A 93 16.51 -16.28 9.39
C GLU A 93 16.97 -17.04 8.14
N MET A 94 17.13 -16.34 7.03
CA MET A 94 17.62 -16.94 5.78
C MET A 94 19.01 -17.53 5.92
N ALA A 95 19.91 -16.88 6.64
CA ALA A 95 21.25 -17.39 6.92
C ALA A 95 21.22 -18.67 7.77
N ALA A 96 20.22 -18.83 8.64
CA ALA A 96 20.04 -20.02 9.47
C ALA A 96 19.39 -21.20 8.72
N GLN A 97 18.88 -21.01 7.51
CA GLN A 97 18.20 -22.02 6.71
C GLN A 97 18.90 -22.28 5.36
N PRO A 98 20.07 -22.95 5.35
CA PRO A 98 20.87 -23.13 4.12
C PRO A 98 20.16 -23.91 3.01
N HIS A 99 19.18 -24.76 3.33
CA HIS A 99 18.39 -25.48 2.36
C HIS A 99 17.47 -24.58 1.50
N ILE A 100 17.18 -23.36 1.94
CA ILE A 100 16.42 -22.35 1.16
C ILE A 100 17.37 -21.60 0.22
N THR A 101 18.59 -21.38 0.65
CA THR A 101 19.58 -20.58 -0.10
C THR A 101 20.36 -21.40 -1.14
N GLY A 102 20.33 -22.73 -1.06
CA GLY A 102 21.11 -23.64 -1.94
C GLY A 102 22.62 -23.54 -1.69
N GLU A 103 23.30 -24.66 -1.59
CA GLU A 103 24.75 -24.73 -1.30
C GLU A 103 25.64 -24.23 -2.46
N ASP A 104 25.10 -24.05 -3.66
CA ASP A 104 25.86 -23.80 -4.91
C ASP A 104 25.80 -22.35 -5.41
N LYS A 105 25.58 -21.38 -4.56
CA LYS A 105 25.57 -20.00 -5.02
C LYS A 105 26.94 -19.38 -4.83
N GLY A 106 27.57 -19.06 -5.99
CA GLY A 106 28.73 -18.18 -6.07
C GLY A 106 28.55 -16.90 -5.22
N PRO A 107 29.51 -15.96 -5.16
CA PRO A 107 29.50 -14.86 -4.18
C PRO A 107 28.15 -14.17 -4.18
N SER A 108 27.32 -14.52 -3.19
CA SER A 108 26.01 -13.94 -3.00
C SER A 108 26.20 -12.45 -2.71
N ARG A 109 25.50 -11.61 -3.45
CA ARG A 109 25.44 -10.20 -3.09
C ARG A 109 24.86 -10.10 -1.67
N PRO A 110 25.42 -9.23 -0.82
CA PRO A 110 24.81 -8.98 0.47
C PRO A 110 23.30 -8.66 0.31
N PRO A 111 22.44 -9.09 1.23
CA PRO A 111 21.02 -8.75 1.19
C PRO A 111 20.81 -7.24 1.28
N GLY A 112 19.65 -6.79 0.80
CA GLY A 112 19.26 -5.39 0.85
C GLY A 112 19.10 -4.76 -0.53
N ILE A 113 18.25 -3.72 -0.56
CA ILE A 113 17.83 -3.03 -1.77
C ILE A 113 19.01 -2.46 -2.59
N GLN A 114 20.08 -2.01 -1.94
CA GLN A 114 21.24 -1.45 -2.63
C GLN A 114 21.96 -2.47 -3.51
N ASN A 115 21.92 -3.74 -3.15
CA ASN A 115 22.65 -4.81 -3.82
C ASN A 115 21.77 -5.67 -4.73
N GLN A 116 20.51 -5.86 -4.35
CA GLN A 116 19.57 -6.72 -5.08
C GLN A 116 18.57 -5.93 -5.92
N GLY A 117 18.40 -4.63 -5.62
CA GLY A 117 17.42 -3.77 -6.29
C GLY A 117 16.00 -4.03 -5.79
N ILE A 118 15.02 -3.78 -6.66
CA ILE A 118 13.61 -3.97 -6.41
C ILE A 118 13.00 -4.86 -7.49
N PHE A 119 11.88 -5.50 -7.19
CA PHE A 119 11.10 -6.25 -8.17
C PHE A 119 9.65 -5.77 -8.21
N LEU A 120 8.98 -6.02 -9.33
CA LEU A 120 7.58 -5.65 -9.52
C LEU A 120 6.67 -6.80 -9.06
N LYS A 121 5.60 -6.45 -8.36
CA LYS A 121 4.46 -7.32 -8.12
C LYS A 121 3.31 -6.96 -9.07
N ALA A 122 2.49 -7.93 -9.43
CA ALA A 122 1.32 -7.67 -10.28
C ALA A 122 0.31 -6.80 -9.53
N ASN A 123 -0.05 -5.66 -10.09
CA ASN A 123 -1.07 -4.79 -9.48
C ASN A 123 -2.43 -5.50 -9.30
N SER A 124 -2.75 -6.43 -10.21
CA SER A 124 -3.96 -7.25 -10.15
C SER A 124 -3.99 -8.29 -9.01
N ALA A 125 -2.88 -8.47 -8.30
CA ALA A 125 -2.81 -9.37 -7.15
C ALA A 125 -3.14 -8.68 -5.82
N VAL A 126 -3.40 -7.37 -5.83
CA VAL A 126 -3.76 -6.61 -4.63
C VAL A 126 -5.23 -6.85 -4.30
N VAL A 127 -5.51 -7.32 -3.09
CA VAL A 127 -6.84 -7.62 -2.57
C VAL A 127 -7.10 -6.83 -1.28
N GLY A 128 -8.37 -6.64 -0.93
CA GLY A 128 -8.77 -6.02 0.32
C GLY A 128 -8.65 -6.97 1.52
N PRO A 129 -8.64 -6.45 2.75
CA PRO A 129 -8.45 -7.24 3.97
C PRO A 129 -9.47 -8.38 4.13
N GLY A 130 -10.67 -8.23 3.60
CA GLY A 130 -11.75 -9.22 3.70
C GLY A 130 -11.82 -10.23 2.56
N GLU A 131 -11.04 -10.06 1.49
CA GLU A 131 -11.16 -10.90 0.28
C GLU A 131 -10.39 -12.22 0.38
N GLY A 132 -9.36 -12.27 1.23
CA GLY A 132 -8.48 -13.43 1.36
C GLY A 132 -7.57 -13.64 0.15
N VAL A 133 -6.67 -14.60 0.25
CA VAL A 133 -5.74 -14.98 -0.82
C VAL A 133 -6.07 -16.40 -1.28
N ALA A 134 -6.42 -16.56 -2.56
CA ALA A 134 -6.69 -17.86 -3.15
C ALA A 134 -5.38 -18.63 -3.36
N ILE A 135 -5.16 -19.68 -2.56
CA ILE A 135 -4.00 -20.55 -2.67
C ILE A 135 -4.25 -21.60 -3.74
N ARG A 136 -3.59 -21.45 -4.89
CA ARG A 136 -3.77 -22.33 -6.06
C ARG A 136 -3.19 -23.74 -5.85
N PHE A 137 -2.11 -23.86 -5.07
CA PHE A 137 -1.42 -25.12 -4.82
C PHE A 137 -1.25 -25.31 -3.31
N PRO A 138 -2.33 -25.75 -2.60
CA PRO A 138 -2.31 -25.87 -1.13
C PRO A 138 -1.42 -27.01 -0.62
N ASP A 139 -1.04 -27.92 -1.49
CA ASP A 139 -0.10 -29.05 -1.24
C ASP A 139 1.37 -28.60 -1.25
N ARG A 140 1.65 -27.38 -1.66
CA ARG A 140 3.00 -26.81 -1.64
C ARG A 140 3.17 -25.90 -0.43
N ARG A 141 4.42 -25.65 -0.07
CA ARG A 141 4.73 -24.62 0.93
C ARG A 141 4.20 -23.27 0.44
N ASN A 142 3.41 -22.62 1.26
CA ASN A 142 2.88 -21.28 1.06
C ASN A 142 3.17 -20.48 2.33
N ASP A 143 4.01 -19.47 2.22
CA ASP A 143 4.35 -18.59 3.33
C ASP A 143 3.64 -17.25 3.14
N HIS A 144 3.07 -16.72 4.22
CA HIS A 144 2.57 -15.35 4.25
C HIS A 144 3.59 -14.46 4.92
N GLU A 145 3.69 -13.23 4.47
CA GLU A 145 4.65 -12.25 4.97
C GLU A 145 3.94 -10.93 5.24
N VAL A 146 4.34 -10.27 6.33
CA VAL A 146 3.88 -8.91 6.65
C VAL A 146 4.93 -7.93 6.19
N GLU A 147 4.51 -6.94 5.40
CA GLU A 147 5.40 -5.94 4.83
C GLU A 147 5.01 -4.53 5.26
N PHE A 148 6.01 -3.71 5.57
CA PHE A 148 5.81 -2.29 5.76
C PHE A 148 5.78 -1.60 4.39
N VAL A 149 4.60 -1.14 4.01
CA VAL A 149 4.36 -0.56 2.68
C VAL A 149 4.39 0.96 2.72
N ILE A 150 5.14 1.55 1.80
CA ILE A 150 5.23 3.01 1.61
C ILE A 150 4.38 3.39 0.39
N ILE A 151 3.44 4.29 0.59
CA ILE A 151 2.58 4.84 -0.46
C ILE A 151 3.21 6.11 -1.02
N ILE A 152 3.57 6.10 -2.30
CA ILE A 152 4.13 7.26 -2.98
C ILE A 152 2.99 8.12 -3.55
N GLY A 153 2.95 9.39 -3.18
CA GLY A 153 1.91 10.35 -3.55
C GLY A 153 2.28 11.31 -4.68
N LYS A 154 3.55 11.39 -5.06
CA LYS A 154 4.02 12.30 -6.12
C LYS A 154 4.83 11.56 -7.16
N THR A 155 4.66 11.91 -8.42
CA THR A 155 5.55 11.45 -9.49
C THR A 155 6.93 12.07 -9.32
N GLY A 156 7.97 11.26 -9.42
CA GLY A 156 9.35 11.71 -9.29
C GLY A 156 10.37 10.78 -9.94
N SER A 157 11.53 11.32 -10.23
CA SER A 157 12.68 10.57 -10.75
C SER A 157 13.96 11.20 -10.26
N ARG A 158 14.95 10.38 -9.90
CA ARG A 158 16.27 10.83 -9.38
C ARG A 158 16.15 11.72 -8.14
N ILE A 159 15.21 11.37 -7.25
CA ILE A 159 14.96 12.10 -6.01
C ILE A 159 16.16 11.93 -5.09
N LYS A 160 16.64 13.02 -4.52
CA LYS A 160 17.69 12.98 -3.52
C LYS A 160 17.16 12.39 -2.21
N LYS A 161 18.04 11.80 -1.42
CA LYS A 161 17.68 11.17 -0.15
C LYS A 161 17.01 12.14 0.81
N GLU A 162 17.51 13.35 0.89
CA GLU A 162 16.96 14.43 1.73
C GLU A 162 15.52 14.82 1.37
N ASP A 163 15.15 14.70 0.09
CA ASP A 163 13.83 15.07 -0.44
C ASP A 163 12.85 13.89 -0.49
N ALA A 164 13.31 12.66 -0.20
CA ALA A 164 12.52 11.45 -0.43
C ALA A 164 11.20 11.41 0.37
N MET A 165 11.19 11.94 1.59
CA MET A 165 10.02 11.96 2.46
C MET A 165 8.90 12.87 1.93
N ASP A 166 9.20 13.87 1.10
CA ASP A 166 8.21 14.76 0.48
C ASP A 166 7.35 14.04 -0.58
N TYR A 167 7.78 12.85 -0.99
CA TYR A 167 7.07 12.01 -1.97
C TYR A 167 6.18 10.95 -1.31
N VAL A 168 6.27 10.79 0.00
CA VAL A 168 5.50 9.80 0.76
C VAL A 168 4.13 10.37 1.11
N ALA A 169 3.06 9.70 0.65
CA ALA A 169 1.68 10.04 1.02
C ALA A 169 1.26 9.39 2.34
N GLY A 170 1.79 8.21 2.64
CA GLY A 170 1.45 7.47 3.84
C GLY A 170 2.03 6.06 3.85
N TYR A 171 1.51 5.25 4.77
CA TYR A 171 1.98 3.90 5.03
C TYR A 171 0.80 2.94 5.23
N THR A 172 1.03 1.66 4.93
CA THR A 172 0.11 0.56 5.24
C THR A 172 0.91 -0.72 5.52
N LEU A 173 0.23 -1.77 5.96
CA LEU A 173 0.76 -3.13 6.11
C LEU A 173 0.10 -4.03 5.09
#